data_a3d8b038212189a46c6830a46a28e24f
#
_entry.id   a3d8b038212189a46c6830a46a28e24f
#
_cell.length_a   1.000
_cell.length_b   1.000
_cell.length_c   1.000
_cell.angle_alpha   90.00
_cell.angle_beta   90.00
_cell.angle_gamma   90.00
#
_symmetry.space_group_name_H-M   'P 1'
#
loop_
_entity.id
_entity.type
_entity.pdbx_description
1 polymer ?
#
loop_
_entity_poly.entity_id
_entity_poly.type
_entity_poly.pdbx_seq_one_letter_code
_entity_poly.pdbx_strand_id
1 'polypeptide(L)'
;MDIKNLNTLELINAYSEIINTLKERGVIRTKNLIGDIGEYLAIEHFNKTSGKSNLQFAPAGTKNIDAISRNGERYSIKSTSSNLTGVFYGLEKLDSNKENPQKFEYLLIVQFKDNFSLQRIIQLDWVTFLHFKRWHKTMNAWNISVTKKLLKKSDIIYENIN
;
A
#
# COMPACT_ATOMS: atom_id res chain seq x y z
N MET A 1 28.17 5.78 5.67
CA MET A 1 27.84 6.97 6.49
C MET A 1 27.39 6.49 7.86
N ASP A 2 28.07 6.89 8.91
CA ASP A 2 27.67 6.53 10.28
C ASP A 2 26.66 7.58 10.79
N ILE A 3 25.40 7.31 10.59
CA ILE A 3 24.28 8.21 10.93
C ILE A 3 24.25 8.56 12.43
N LYS A 4 24.72 7.66 13.30
CA LYS A 4 24.68 7.89 14.77
C LYS A 4 25.61 8.99 15.25
N ASN A 5 26.64 9.31 14.48
CA ASN A 5 27.65 10.32 14.80
C ASN A 5 27.32 11.71 14.21
N LEU A 6 26.25 11.84 13.44
CA LEU A 6 25.82 13.10 12.85
C LEU A 6 25.12 13.98 13.89
N ASN A 7 25.39 15.28 13.84
CA ASN A 7 24.60 16.25 14.60
C ASN A 7 23.23 16.48 13.97
N THR A 8 22.32 17.18 14.64
CA THR A 8 20.93 17.37 14.19
C THR A 8 20.83 18.02 12.81
N LEU A 9 21.67 19.03 12.51
CA LEU A 9 21.62 19.69 11.19
C LEU A 9 22.13 18.77 10.08
N GLU A 10 23.18 18.01 10.34
CA GLU A 10 23.69 16.99 9.41
C GLU A 10 22.66 15.89 9.13
N LEU A 11 21.91 15.46 10.15
CA LEU A 11 20.80 14.51 9.98
C LEU A 11 19.69 15.08 9.10
N ILE A 12 19.31 16.35 9.27
CA ILE A 12 18.30 17.02 8.43
C ILE A 12 18.78 17.11 6.98
N ASN A 13 20.04 17.44 6.76
CA ASN A 13 20.62 17.51 5.43
C ASN A 13 20.68 16.11 4.78
N ALA A 14 21.13 15.09 5.50
CA ALA A 14 21.15 13.70 5.03
C ALA A 14 19.74 13.20 4.68
N TYR A 15 18.73 13.53 5.49
CA TYR A 15 17.34 13.20 5.17
C TYR A 15 16.90 13.86 3.84
N SER A 16 17.23 15.13 3.62
CA SER A 16 16.91 15.82 2.37
C SER A 16 17.58 15.19 1.16
N GLU A 17 18.84 14.79 1.27
CA GLU A 17 19.56 14.07 0.21
C GLU A 17 18.96 12.70 -0.08
N ILE A 18 18.56 11.95 0.95
CA ILE A 18 17.87 10.66 0.80
C ILE A 18 16.57 10.84 0.02
N ILE A 19 15.74 11.83 0.39
CA ILE A 19 14.48 12.10 -0.31
C ILE A 19 14.73 12.47 -1.78
N ASN A 20 15.71 13.31 -2.08
CA ASN A 20 16.04 13.68 -3.44
C ASN A 20 16.52 12.47 -4.25
N THR A 21 17.41 11.66 -3.69
CA THR A 21 17.89 10.44 -4.35
C THR A 21 16.77 9.44 -4.62
N LEU A 22 15.82 9.27 -3.71
CA LEU A 22 14.66 8.41 -3.91
C LEU A 22 13.71 8.95 -5.01
N LYS A 23 13.60 10.27 -5.15
CA LYS A 23 12.87 10.89 -6.28
C LYS A 23 13.57 10.63 -7.61
N GLU A 24 14.88 10.83 -7.69
CA GLU A 24 15.68 10.57 -8.89
C GLU A 24 15.60 9.11 -9.34
N ARG A 25 15.50 8.18 -8.39
CA ARG A 25 15.31 6.73 -8.66
C ARG A 25 13.86 6.35 -8.96
N GLY A 26 12.93 7.31 -8.98
CA GLY A 26 11.51 7.07 -9.26
C GLY A 26 10.75 6.33 -8.15
N VAL A 27 11.34 6.20 -6.96
CA VAL A 27 10.68 5.59 -5.79
C VAL A 27 9.62 6.55 -5.22
N ILE A 28 9.97 7.81 -5.04
CA ILE A 28 9.05 8.87 -4.60
C ILE A 28 8.61 9.66 -5.82
N ARG A 29 7.31 9.64 -6.11
CA ARG A 29 6.71 10.24 -7.31
C ARG A 29 5.73 11.36 -6.98
N THR A 30 5.24 11.41 -5.74
CA THR A 30 4.24 12.37 -5.27
C THR A 30 4.66 13.01 -3.94
N LYS A 31 3.75 13.74 -3.31
CA LYS A 31 3.94 14.24 -1.94
C LYS A 31 3.60 13.20 -0.87
N ASN A 32 2.97 12.08 -1.25
CA ASN A 32 2.63 10.99 -0.35
C ASN A 32 3.79 9.98 -0.24
N LEU A 33 4.81 10.32 0.54
CA LEU A 33 6.04 9.52 0.66
C LEU A 33 5.77 8.06 1.04
N ILE A 34 4.91 7.83 2.03
CA ILE A 34 4.58 6.48 2.53
C ILE A 34 3.83 5.68 1.46
N GLY A 35 2.91 6.31 0.75
CA GLY A 35 2.20 5.69 -0.35
C GLY A 35 3.16 5.26 -1.46
N ASP A 36 3.99 6.18 -1.94
CA ASP A 36 4.95 5.93 -3.02
C ASP A 36 5.96 4.83 -2.66
N ILE A 37 6.52 4.87 -1.45
CA ILE A 37 7.47 3.86 -0.96
C ILE A 37 6.78 2.49 -0.85
N GLY A 38 5.56 2.44 -0.34
CA GLY A 38 4.81 1.19 -0.21
C GLY A 38 4.45 0.57 -1.56
N GLU A 39 4.01 1.37 -2.52
CA GLU A 39 3.77 0.90 -3.90
C GLU A 39 5.04 0.32 -4.52
N TYR A 40 6.15 1.03 -4.40
CA TYR A 40 7.44 0.56 -4.89
C TYR A 40 7.86 -0.77 -4.23
N LEU A 41 7.80 -0.86 -2.90
CA LEU A 41 8.18 -2.07 -2.16
C LEU A 41 7.28 -3.27 -2.50
N ALA A 42 5.98 -3.07 -2.65
CA ALA A 42 5.05 -4.12 -3.04
C ALA A 42 5.38 -4.66 -4.44
N ILE A 43 5.55 -3.79 -5.42
CA ILE A 43 5.87 -4.16 -6.80
C ILE A 43 7.23 -4.85 -6.85
N GLU A 44 8.24 -4.31 -6.19
CA GLU A 44 9.59 -4.90 -6.15
C GLU A 44 9.58 -6.29 -5.50
N HIS A 45 8.84 -6.47 -4.39
CA HIS A 45 8.72 -7.76 -3.73
C HIS A 45 8.10 -8.82 -4.66
N PHE A 46 7.01 -8.49 -5.35
CA PHE A 46 6.40 -9.38 -6.34
C PHE A 46 7.37 -9.75 -7.45
N ASN A 47 8.09 -8.76 -8.01
CA ASN A 47 9.01 -8.95 -9.13
C ASN A 47 10.25 -9.77 -8.77
N LYS A 48 10.67 -9.74 -7.50
CA LYS A 48 11.82 -10.52 -6.99
C LYS A 48 11.43 -11.89 -6.44
N THR A 49 10.14 -12.16 -6.22
CA THR A 49 9.69 -13.42 -5.63
C THR A 49 9.29 -14.40 -6.72
N SER A 50 9.98 -15.55 -6.77
CA SER A 50 9.65 -16.64 -7.70
C SER A 50 8.22 -17.13 -7.48
N GLY A 51 7.49 -17.37 -8.57
CA GLY A 51 6.10 -17.84 -8.55
C GLY A 51 5.06 -16.74 -8.32
N LYS A 52 5.46 -15.48 -8.11
CA LYS A 52 4.56 -14.33 -8.11
C LYS A 52 4.45 -13.72 -9.51
N SER A 53 3.27 -13.14 -9.81
CA SER A 53 3.08 -12.37 -11.05
C SER A 53 3.95 -11.13 -11.00
N ASN A 54 4.63 -10.83 -12.11
CA ASN A 54 5.34 -9.55 -12.21
C ASN A 54 4.34 -8.41 -12.30
N LEU A 55 4.56 -7.40 -11.49
CA LEU A 55 3.76 -6.19 -11.45
C LEU A 55 4.50 -5.02 -12.10
N GLN A 56 3.75 -4.14 -12.71
CA GLN A 56 4.21 -2.84 -13.16
C GLN A 56 3.28 -1.75 -12.64
N PHE A 57 3.79 -0.53 -12.48
CA PHE A 57 2.95 0.61 -12.11
C PHE A 57 1.83 0.80 -13.13
N ALA A 58 0.62 1.05 -12.65
CA ALA A 58 -0.48 1.47 -13.50
C ALA A 58 -0.16 2.85 -14.12
N PRO A 59 -0.72 3.17 -15.30
CA PRO A 59 -0.60 4.51 -15.88
C PRO A 59 -1.05 5.59 -14.90
N ALA A 60 -0.33 6.71 -14.87
CA ALA A 60 -0.66 7.83 -14.02
C ALA A 60 -2.12 8.29 -14.21
N GLY A 61 -2.81 8.54 -13.09
CA GLY A 61 -4.22 8.95 -13.10
C GLY A 61 -5.24 7.81 -13.22
N THR A 62 -4.82 6.55 -13.27
CA THR A 62 -5.74 5.41 -13.22
C THR A 62 -6.40 5.35 -11.84
N LYS A 63 -7.73 5.46 -11.82
CA LYS A 63 -8.48 5.45 -10.55
C LYS A 63 -8.50 4.06 -9.93
N ASN A 64 -8.24 3.97 -8.62
CA ASN A 64 -8.29 2.76 -7.80
C ASN A 64 -7.33 1.63 -8.21
N ILE A 65 -6.40 1.88 -9.12
CA ILE A 65 -5.44 0.89 -9.61
C ILE A 65 -4.05 1.50 -9.53
N ASP A 66 -3.16 0.86 -8.79
CA ASP A 66 -1.79 1.31 -8.56
C ASP A 66 -0.78 0.44 -9.32
N ALA A 67 -1.11 -0.83 -9.55
CA ALA A 67 -0.29 -1.76 -10.33
C ALA A 67 -1.14 -2.72 -11.17
N ILE A 68 -0.52 -3.27 -12.22
CA ILE A 68 -1.13 -4.26 -13.12
C ILE A 68 -0.14 -5.41 -13.32
N SER A 69 -0.64 -6.66 -13.25
CA SER A 69 0.17 -7.84 -13.56
C SER A 69 0.28 -8.07 -15.06
N ARG A 70 1.22 -8.94 -15.47
CA ARG A 70 1.34 -9.38 -16.88
C ARG A 70 0.06 -10.05 -17.41
N ASN A 71 -0.75 -10.64 -16.52
CA ASN A 71 -2.01 -11.28 -16.87
C ASN A 71 -3.19 -10.30 -16.92
N GLY A 72 -2.95 -9.01 -16.69
CA GLY A 72 -3.97 -7.97 -16.68
C GLY A 72 -4.72 -7.83 -15.36
N GLU A 73 -4.32 -8.53 -14.30
CA GLU A 73 -4.91 -8.36 -12.96
C GLU A 73 -4.56 -6.99 -12.40
N ARG A 74 -5.56 -6.31 -11.85
CA ARG A 74 -5.44 -4.95 -11.31
C ARG A 74 -5.25 -5.01 -9.80
N TYR A 75 -4.29 -4.26 -9.32
CA TYR A 75 -3.94 -4.16 -7.90
C TYR A 75 -4.17 -2.76 -7.40
N SER A 76 -4.93 -2.62 -6.30
CA SER A 76 -4.89 -1.41 -5.48
C SER A 76 -3.90 -1.60 -4.35
N ILE A 77 -3.11 -0.57 -4.03
CA ILE A 77 -2.08 -0.64 -2.99
C ILE A 77 -2.36 0.45 -1.96
N LYS A 78 -2.45 0.06 -0.69
CA LYS A 78 -2.64 0.97 0.43
C LYS A 78 -1.53 0.79 1.45
N SER A 79 -0.82 1.87 1.74
CA SER A 79 0.24 1.88 2.75
C SER A 79 -0.27 2.50 4.05
N THR A 80 0.16 1.95 5.18
CA THR A 80 -0.18 2.48 6.50
C THR A 80 0.90 2.15 7.53
N SER A 81 1.10 3.05 8.50
CA SER A 81 1.90 2.81 9.71
C SER A 81 1.01 2.50 10.93
N SER A 82 -0.27 2.26 10.71
CA SER A 82 -1.24 1.88 11.74
C SER A 82 -1.99 0.61 11.33
N ASN A 83 -3.07 0.29 12.04
CA ASN A 83 -3.97 -0.80 11.67
C ASN A 83 -5.12 -0.34 10.76
N LEU A 84 -5.13 0.92 10.28
CA LEU A 84 -6.17 1.45 9.41
C LEU A 84 -5.56 1.89 8.09
N THR A 85 -6.18 1.50 6.98
CA THR A 85 -5.83 2.03 5.68
C THR A 85 -6.43 3.41 5.46
N GLY A 86 -5.91 4.15 4.49
CA GLY A 86 -6.62 5.24 3.87
C GLY A 86 -7.94 4.74 3.25
N VAL A 87 -8.80 5.68 2.85
CA VAL A 87 -10.13 5.37 2.31
C VAL A 87 -10.09 4.96 0.84
N PHE A 88 -11.12 4.22 0.44
CA PHE A 88 -11.41 3.82 -0.93
C PHE A 88 -12.58 4.65 -1.44
N TYR A 89 -12.36 5.43 -2.49
CA TYR A 89 -13.40 6.21 -3.15
C TYR A 89 -14.02 5.45 -4.33
N GLY A 90 -15.19 5.90 -4.78
CA GLY A 90 -15.87 5.35 -5.95
C GLY A 90 -16.58 4.01 -5.71
N LEU A 91 -16.75 3.62 -4.47
CA LEU A 91 -17.58 2.51 -4.06
C LEU A 91 -18.98 3.00 -3.64
N GLU A 92 -19.97 2.11 -3.73
CA GLU A 92 -21.33 2.40 -3.30
C GLU A 92 -21.36 2.78 -1.82
N LYS A 93 -22.23 3.73 -1.49
CA LYS A 93 -22.41 4.20 -0.10
C LYS A 93 -23.05 3.13 0.77
N LEU A 94 -22.97 3.32 2.09
CA LEU A 94 -23.48 2.37 3.09
C LEU A 94 -24.95 1.97 2.87
N ASP A 95 -25.78 2.93 2.47
CA ASP A 95 -27.24 2.74 2.32
C ASP A 95 -27.63 2.39 0.85
N SER A 96 -26.67 2.16 -0.02
CA SER A 96 -26.93 1.82 -1.41
C SER A 96 -27.35 0.35 -1.53
N ASN A 97 -28.43 0.09 -2.28
CA ASN A 97 -28.84 -1.26 -2.66
C ASN A 97 -28.14 -1.75 -3.94
N LYS A 98 -27.23 -0.97 -4.50
CA LYS A 98 -26.48 -1.32 -5.71
C LYS A 98 -25.27 -2.16 -5.36
N GLU A 99 -24.94 -3.11 -6.23
CA GLU A 99 -23.69 -3.85 -6.14
C GLU A 99 -22.51 -2.96 -6.51
N ASN A 100 -21.38 -3.16 -5.81
CA ASN A 100 -20.13 -2.51 -6.18
C ASN A 100 -19.56 -3.16 -7.43
N PRO A 101 -19.37 -2.41 -8.53
CA PRO A 101 -18.62 -2.95 -9.66
C PRO A 101 -17.16 -3.20 -9.22
N GLN A 102 -16.61 -4.34 -9.61
CA GLN A 102 -15.25 -4.73 -9.23
C GLN A 102 -14.23 -3.72 -9.76
N LYS A 103 -13.48 -3.11 -8.83
CA LYS A 103 -12.50 -2.06 -9.14
C LYS A 103 -11.10 -2.62 -9.38
N PHE A 104 -10.75 -3.71 -8.70
CA PHE A 104 -9.46 -4.39 -8.77
C PHE A 104 -9.66 -5.89 -8.47
N GLU A 105 -8.71 -6.71 -8.87
CA GLU A 105 -8.68 -8.13 -8.51
C GLU A 105 -8.10 -8.32 -7.11
N TYR A 106 -7.07 -7.55 -6.76
CA TYR A 106 -6.38 -7.66 -5.48
C TYR A 106 -6.14 -6.29 -4.82
N LEU A 107 -6.24 -6.27 -3.50
CA LEU A 107 -5.77 -5.20 -2.64
C LEU A 107 -4.48 -5.67 -1.96
N LEU A 108 -3.41 -4.88 -2.06
CA LEU A 108 -2.21 -5.03 -1.26
C LEU A 108 -2.22 -3.99 -0.14
N ILE A 109 -2.07 -4.43 1.10
CA ILE A 109 -1.89 -3.54 2.25
C ILE A 109 -0.42 -3.65 2.67
N VAL A 110 0.31 -2.56 2.52
CA VAL A 110 1.72 -2.43 2.93
C VAL A 110 1.75 -1.76 4.29
N GLN A 111 2.06 -2.54 5.31
CA GLN A 111 2.08 -2.08 6.70
C GLN A 111 3.52 -1.80 7.13
N PHE A 112 3.74 -0.61 7.67
CA PHE A 112 5.02 -0.17 8.24
C PHE A 112 4.98 -0.17 9.76
N LYS A 113 6.12 -0.36 10.40
CA LYS A 113 6.32 -0.08 11.82
C LYS A 113 6.37 1.44 12.06
N ASP A 114 6.33 1.87 13.32
CA ASP A 114 6.40 3.30 13.71
C ASP A 114 7.68 3.99 13.21
N ASN A 115 8.77 3.24 13.06
CA ASN A 115 10.03 3.73 12.50
C ASN A 115 10.09 3.69 10.97
N PHE A 116 8.96 3.49 10.30
CA PHE A 116 8.82 3.37 8.84
C PHE A 116 9.57 2.20 8.19
N SER A 117 10.05 1.22 8.96
CA SER A 117 10.52 -0.04 8.38
C SER A 117 9.32 -0.90 7.94
N LEU A 118 9.49 -1.65 6.83
CA LEU A 118 8.43 -2.54 6.35
C LEU A 118 8.14 -3.63 7.39
N GLN A 119 6.88 -3.74 7.78
CA GLN A 119 6.40 -4.77 8.70
C GLN A 119 5.84 -5.97 7.94
N ARG A 120 4.88 -5.74 7.04
CA ARG A 120 4.27 -6.81 6.24
C ARG A 120 3.62 -6.29 4.97
N ILE A 121 3.39 -7.21 4.02
CA ILE A 121 2.55 -7.01 2.84
C ILE A 121 1.45 -8.07 2.87
N ILE A 122 0.20 -7.62 2.84
CA ILE A 122 -1.00 -8.45 2.95
C ILE A 122 -1.76 -8.35 1.64
N GLN A 123 -2.22 -9.48 1.09
CA GLN A 123 -3.05 -9.52 -0.11
C GLN A 123 -4.46 -9.98 0.25
N LEU A 124 -5.45 -9.24 -0.25
CA LEU A 124 -6.86 -9.60 -0.23
C LEU A 124 -7.38 -9.66 -1.67
N ASP A 125 -8.21 -10.66 -1.97
CA ASP A 125 -9.03 -10.61 -3.18
C ASP A 125 -10.23 -9.65 -3.01
N TRP A 126 -10.93 -9.37 -4.10
CA TRP A 126 -12.08 -8.47 -4.10
C TRP A 126 -13.20 -8.90 -3.14
N VAL A 127 -13.49 -10.19 -3.07
CA VAL A 127 -14.56 -10.74 -2.20
C VAL A 127 -14.20 -10.53 -0.73
N THR A 128 -12.98 -10.87 -0.36
CA THR A 128 -12.45 -10.66 1.00
C THR A 128 -12.42 -9.17 1.36
N PHE A 129 -12.00 -8.31 0.42
CA PHE A 129 -12.06 -6.86 0.60
C PHE A 129 -13.49 -6.38 0.90
N LEU A 130 -14.49 -6.78 0.11
CA LEU A 130 -15.89 -6.42 0.33
C LEU A 130 -16.42 -6.87 1.69
N HIS A 131 -15.97 -8.05 2.15
CA HIS A 131 -16.36 -8.60 3.45
C HIS A 131 -15.78 -7.80 4.63
N PHE A 132 -14.55 -7.30 4.50
CA PHE A 132 -13.85 -6.63 5.60
C PHE A 132 -13.87 -5.11 5.55
N LYS A 133 -14.36 -4.49 4.45
CA LYS A 133 -14.45 -3.04 4.35
C LYS A 133 -15.36 -2.46 5.43
N ARG A 134 -14.97 -1.32 5.98
CA ARG A 134 -15.67 -0.61 7.04
C ARG A 134 -16.00 0.81 6.59
N TRP A 135 -17.19 1.28 6.98
CA TRP A 135 -17.59 2.64 6.68
C TRP A 135 -16.88 3.65 7.56
N HIS A 136 -16.22 4.61 6.95
CA HIS A 136 -15.58 5.74 7.61
C HIS A 136 -16.51 6.94 7.56
N LYS A 137 -17.20 7.24 8.68
CA LYS A 137 -18.26 8.26 8.75
C LYS A 137 -17.77 9.65 8.32
N THR A 138 -16.64 10.09 8.85
CA THR A 138 -16.11 11.44 8.57
C THR A 138 -15.70 11.61 7.10
N MET A 139 -15.07 10.61 6.51
CA MET A 139 -14.64 10.66 5.11
C MET A 139 -15.72 10.24 4.13
N ASN A 140 -16.85 9.74 4.66
CA ASN A 140 -17.97 9.24 3.86
C ASN A 140 -17.53 8.24 2.77
N ALA A 141 -16.67 7.31 3.15
CA ALA A 141 -16.02 6.34 2.28
C ALA A 141 -15.66 5.07 3.05
N TRP A 142 -15.15 4.05 2.37
CA TRP A 142 -14.77 2.77 2.97
C TRP A 142 -13.28 2.74 3.29
N ASN A 143 -12.90 2.02 4.35
CA ASN A 143 -11.51 1.66 4.65
C ASN A 143 -11.41 0.21 5.15
N ILE A 144 -10.18 -0.25 5.38
CA ILE A 144 -9.89 -1.56 5.97
C ILE A 144 -9.21 -1.37 7.33
N SER A 145 -9.61 -2.18 8.31
CA SER A 145 -8.89 -2.35 9.57
C SER A 145 -8.14 -3.69 9.55
N VAL A 146 -6.82 -3.64 9.73
CA VAL A 146 -5.97 -4.83 9.81
C VAL A 146 -6.13 -5.47 11.17
N THR A 147 -7.03 -6.44 11.25
CA THR A 147 -7.35 -7.20 12.46
C THR A 147 -6.78 -8.62 12.39
N LYS A 148 -6.69 -9.31 13.52
CA LYS A 148 -6.32 -10.74 13.55
C LYS A 148 -7.25 -11.60 12.69
N LYS A 149 -8.55 -11.24 12.61
CA LYS A 149 -9.53 -11.95 11.80
C LYS A 149 -9.26 -11.75 10.30
N LEU A 150 -8.93 -10.54 9.88
CA LEU A 150 -8.54 -10.25 8.51
C LEU A 150 -7.26 -11.00 8.13
N LEU A 151 -6.24 -10.97 8.97
CA LEU A 151 -4.96 -11.66 8.72
C LEU A 151 -5.15 -13.17 8.51
N LYS A 152 -6.07 -13.82 9.23
CA LYS A 152 -6.40 -15.23 9.04
C LYS A 152 -7.11 -15.53 7.70
N LYS A 153 -7.68 -14.55 7.06
CA LYS A 153 -8.44 -14.66 5.80
C LYS A 153 -7.73 -14.04 4.61
N SER A 154 -6.51 -13.57 4.82
CA SER A 154 -5.67 -12.92 3.81
C SER A 154 -4.44 -13.76 3.51
N ASP A 155 -3.80 -13.48 2.38
CA ASP A 155 -2.48 -14.01 2.05
C ASP A 155 -1.41 -13.06 2.59
N ILE A 156 -0.57 -13.56 3.49
CA ILE A 156 0.61 -12.81 3.96
C ILE A 156 1.72 -13.02 2.95
N ILE A 157 1.94 -11.99 2.12
CA ILE A 157 2.95 -12.01 1.05
C ILE A 157 4.37 -11.86 1.60
N TYR A 158 4.50 -11.00 2.60
CA TYR A 158 5.74 -10.72 3.31
C TYR A 158 5.46 -10.42 4.77
N GLU A 159 6.30 -10.88 5.66
CA GLU A 159 6.28 -10.51 7.09
C GLU A 159 7.70 -10.44 7.66
N ASN A 160 8.00 -9.31 8.30
CA ASN A 160 9.23 -9.14 9.07
C ASN A 160 8.98 -9.64 10.49
N ILE A 161 9.60 -10.77 10.85
CA ILE A 161 9.41 -11.47 12.13
C ILE A 161 10.34 -10.92 13.24
N ASN A 162 11.25 -9.96 12.90
CA ASN A 162 12.24 -9.38 13.82
C ASN A 162 11.69 -8.17 14.58
#